data_b9dee9cce30d00197bcc53d889681661
#
_entry.id   b9dee9cce30d00197bcc53d889681661
#
_cell.length_a   1.000
_cell.length_b   1.000
_cell.length_c   1.000
_cell.angle_alpha   90.00
_cell.angle_beta   90.00
_cell.angle_gamma   90.00
#
_symmetry.space_group_name_H-M   'P 1'
#
loop_
_entity.id
_entity.type
_entity.pdbx_description
1 polymer ?
#
loop_
_entity_poly.entity_id
_entity_poly.type
_entity_poly.pdbx_seq_one_letter_code
_entity_poly.pdbx_strand_id
1 'polypeptide(L)'
;CQHNLNVNYSLQASENSLFSATFRLRGNNQPHWDYKGTLYNANDETDVVDMTDRTDQSWTRPSLDLYYQQNLKNKQTLVFNVVGTYNREKSQRLYQESTPGNILTDIDNNIRGNKYSLIAEAIYEKQYSKGNALSFGLSHTQSYSNNEYRNGHYYETNMHQENTYIFGEYRGKIDKLNYRLGVAMTRFYYNQ
;
A
#
# COMPACT_ATOMS: atom_id res chain seq x y z
N CYS A 1 -0.67 -19.52 -7.55
CA CYS A 1 0.79 -19.35 -7.49
C CYS A 1 1.14 -17.99 -6.88
N GLN A 2 2.07 -17.99 -5.93
CA GLN A 2 2.66 -16.76 -5.39
C GLN A 2 4.05 -16.56 -5.99
N HIS A 3 4.35 -15.33 -6.34
CA HIS A 3 5.65 -14.93 -6.87
C HIS A 3 6.23 -13.85 -5.97
N ASN A 4 7.51 -13.98 -5.64
CA ASN A 4 8.21 -12.99 -4.83
C ASN A 4 9.65 -12.86 -5.36
N LEU A 5 10.00 -11.64 -5.79
CA LEU A 5 11.35 -11.25 -6.17
C LEU A 5 11.77 -10.10 -5.27
N ASN A 6 12.97 -10.18 -4.70
CA ASN A 6 13.55 -9.11 -3.89
C ASN A 6 15.01 -8.91 -4.34
N VAL A 7 15.34 -7.69 -4.76
CA VAL A 7 16.68 -7.30 -5.17
C VAL A 7 17.09 -6.12 -4.31
N ASN A 8 18.21 -6.28 -3.60
CA ASN A 8 18.78 -5.24 -2.76
C ASN A 8 20.14 -4.82 -3.34
N TYR A 9 20.35 -3.53 -3.43
CA TYR A 9 21.62 -2.93 -3.78
C TYR A 9 22.01 -1.93 -2.71
N SER A 10 23.29 -1.95 -2.29
CA SER A 10 23.81 -0.99 -1.33
C SER A 10 25.20 -0.54 -1.79
N LEU A 11 25.42 0.77 -1.77
CA LEU A 11 26.66 1.41 -2.16
C LEU A 11 27.07 2.39 -1.08
N GLN A 12 28.23 2.15 -0.48
CA GLN A 12 28.91 3.13 0.35
C GLN A 12 29.88 3.91 -0.55
N ALA A 13 29.41 5.05 -1.09
CA ALA A 13 30.19 5.86 -2.02
C ALA A 13 31.37 6.58 -1.33
N SER A 14 31.31 6.80 -0.02
CA SER A 14 32.37 7.31 0.81
C SER A 14 32.15 6.89 2.27
N GLU A 15 33.08 7.19 3.16
CA GLU A 15 32.90 6.99 4.62
C GLU A 15 31.69 7.76 5.17
N ASN A 16 31.24 8.79 4.46
CA ASN A 16 30.18 9.69 4.89
C ASN A 16 28.90 9.55 4.09
N SER A 17 28.83 8.70 3.06
CA SER A 17 27.65 8.57 2.21
C SER A 17 27.26 7.12 1.97
N LEU A 18 25.99 6.83 2.18
CA LEU A 18 25.37 5.54 1.93
C LEU A 18 24.17 5.72 1.01
N PHE A 19 24.11 4.91 -0.03
CA PHE A 19 22.96 4.75 -0.91
C PHE A 19 22.47 3.31 -0.83
N SER A 20 21.18 3.09 -0.75
CA SER A 20 20.60 1.76 -0.95
C SER A 20 19.34 1.83 -1.80
N ALA A 21 19.12 0.77 -2.56
CA ALA A 21 17.94 0.58 -3.39
C ALA A 21 17.42 -0.84 -3.20
N THR A 22 16.13 -0.96 -2.92
CA THR A 22 15.45 -2.24 -2.79
C THR A 22 14.29 -2.30 -3.77
N PHE A 23 14.35 -3.22 -4.70
CA PHE A 23 13.24 -3.54 -5.59
C PHE A 23 12.55 -4.81 -5.09
N ARG A 24 11.22 -4.75 -4.95
CA ARG A 24 10.39 -5.91 -4.61
C ARG A 24 9.28 -6.07 -5.63
N LEU A 25 9.12 -7.28 -6.12
CA LEU A 25 7.98 -7.66 -6.95
C LEU A 25 7.25 -8.79 -6.25
N ARG A 26 6.00 -8.56 -5.91
CA ARG A 26 5.12 -9.58 -5.33
C ARG A 26 3.92 -9.76 -6.22
N GLY A 27 3.47 -10.98 -6.36
CA GLY A 27 2.28 -11.29 -7.13
C GLY A 27 1.63 -12.57 -6.64
N ASN A 28 0.34 -12.64 -6.80
CA ASN A 28 -0.45 -13.84 -6.59
C ASN A 28 -1.40 -14.01 -7.78
N ASN A 29 -1.39 -15.20 -8.31
CA ASN A 29 -2.40 -15.64 -9.26
C ASN A 29 -3.07 -16.87 -8.65
N GLN A 30 -4.23 -16.67 -8.06
CA GLN A 30 -5.03 -17.72 -7.48
C GLN A 30 -6.04 -18.16 -8.53
N PRO A 31 -5.80 -19.31 -9.19
CA PRO A 31 -6.78 -19.85 -10.12
C PRO A 31 -8.04 -20.18 -9.34
N HIS A 32 -9.15 -20.00 -9.97
CA HIS A 32 -10.51 -20.07 -9.46
C HIS A 32 -10.75 -20.96 -8.24
N TRP A 33 -11.55 -20.47 -7.35
CA TRP A 33 -12.28 -21.23 -6.35
C TRP A 33 -13.63 -21.57 -6.93
N ASP A 34 -13.89 -22.86 -7.12
CA ASP A 34 -15.21 -23.36 -7.52
C ASP A 34 -15.85 -23.97 -6.29
N TYR A 35 -16.95 -23.37 -5.86
CA TYR A 35 -17.84 -23.97 -4.89
C TYR A 35 -19.15 -24.34 -5.59
N LYS A 36 -19.58 -25.59 -5.43
CA LYS A 36 -20.89 -26.08 -5.91
C LYS A 36 -21.64 -26.63 -4.71
N GLY A 37 -22.86 -26.24 -4.57
CA GLY A 37 -23.72 -26.64 -3.48
C GLY A 37 -25.16 -26.76 -3.94
N THR A 38 -25.97 -27.36 -3.13
CA THR A 38 -27.40 -27.52 -3.34
C THR A 38 -28.11 -27.01 -2.11
N LEU A 39 -29.05 -26.10 -2.28
CA LEU A 39 -29.91 -25.56 -1.24
C LEU A 39 -31.23 -26.35 -1.27
N TYR A 40 -31.67 -26.79 -0.12
CA TYR A 40 -32.93 -27.49 0.05
C TYR A 40 -33.89 -26.61 0.85
N ASN A 41 -35.13 -26.53 0.40
CA ASN A 41 -36.18 -25.92 1.20
C ASN A 41 -36.51 -26.82 2.40
N ALA A 42 -36.45 -26.28 3.62
CA ALA A 42 -36.72 -27.03 4.84
C ALA A 42 -38.14 -27.61 4.94
N ASN A 43 -39.08 -27.09 4.15
CA ASN A 43 -40.49 -27.50 4.14
C ASN A 43 -40.86 -28.33 2.89
N ASP A 44 -40.00 -28.39 1.89
CA ASP A 44 -40.22 -29.14 0.64
C ASP A 44 -38.86 -29.59 0.07
N GLU A 45 -38.51 -30.83 0.29
CA GLU A 45 -37.25 -31.42 -0.21
C GLU A 45 -37.18 -31.53 -1.74
N THR A 46 -38.29 -31.33 -2.44
CA THR A 46 -38.35 -31.32 -3.90
C THR A 46 -37.99 -29.96 -4.50
N ASP A 47 -38.02 -28.90 -3.68
CA ASP A 47 -37.63 -27.55 -4.06
C ASP A 47 -36.10 -27.38 -3.86
N VAL A 48 -35.38 -27.72 -4.90
CA VAL A 48 -33.92 -27.82 -4.93
C VAL A 48 -33.34 -26.71 -5.79
N VAL A 49 -32.41 -25.93 -5.23
CA VAL A 49 -31.66 -24.90 -5.93
C VAL A 49 -30.18 -25.26 -6.00
N ASP A 50 -29.66 -25.46 -7.19
CA ASP A 50 -28.23 -25.63 -7.42
C ASP A 50 -27.52 -24.28 -7.39
N MET A 51 -26.43 -24.21 -6.63
CA MET A 51 -25.62 -23.03 -6.48
C MET A 51 -24.21 -23.28 -7.00
N THR A 52 -23.70 -22.36 -7.79
CA THR A 52 -22.30 -22.31 -8.21
C THR A 52 -21.71 -20.96 -7.85
N ASP A 53 -20.60 -20.95 -7.14
CA ASP A 53 -19.80 -19.75 -6.80
C ASP A 53 -18.37 -19.97 -7.27
N ARG A 54 -17.93 -19.15 -8.20
CA ARG A 54 -16.57 -19.17 -8.74
C ARG A 54 -15.91 -17.83 -8.52
N THR A 55 -14.75 -17.83 -7.90
CA THR A 55 -13.95 -16.62 -7.68
C THR A 55 -12.55 -16.79 -8.25
N ASP A 56 -12.17 -15.89 -9.15
CA ASP A 56 -10.82 -15.73 -9.68
C ASP A 56 -10.20 -14.46 -9.09
N GLN A 57 -8.99 -14.55 -8.56
CA GLN A 57 -8.29 -13.40 -7.99
C GLN A 57 -6.83 -13.38 -8.41
N SER A 58 -6.36 -12.23 -8.83
CA SER A 58 -4.94 -12.00 -9.12
C SER A 58 -4.52 -10.60 -8.72
N TRP A 59 -3.28 -10.47 -8.25
CA TRP A 59 -2.70 -9.17 -7.97
C TRP A 59 -1.19 -9.17 -8.23
N THR A 60 -0.66 -8.00 -8.55
CA THR A 60 0.77 -7.76 -8.74
C THR A 60 1.13 -6.45 -8.09
N ARG A 61 2.23 -6.46 -7.32
CA ARG A 61 2.68 -5.30 -6.54
C ARG A 61 4.20 -5.14 -6.62
N PRO A 62 4.71 -4.43 -7.65
CA PRO A 62 6.08 -3.92 -7.63
C PRO A 62 6.21 -2.75 -6.64
N SER A 63 7.36 -2.66 -5.99
CA SER A 63 7.77 -1.52 -5.18
C SER A 63 9.25 -1.24 -5.31
N LEU A 64 9.62 0.03 -5.26
CA LEU A 64 10.98 0.51 -5.24
C LEU A 64 11.17 1.38 -4.01
N ASP A 65 12.20 1.08 -3.24
CA ASP A 65 12.58 1.80 -2.02
C ASP A 65 14.02 2.30 -2.22
N LEU A 66 14.19 3.62 -2.18
CA LEU A 66 15.46 4.31 -2.36
C LEU A 66 15.80 5.05 -1.07
N TYR A 67 16.95 4.76 -0.53
CA TYR A 67 17.47 5.39 0.68
C TYR A 67 18.81 6.04 0.38
N TYR A 68 19.00 7.27 0.84
CA TYR A 68 20.28 7.97 0.78
C TYR A 68 20.55 8.66 2.12
N GLN A 69 21.74 8.46 2.64
CA GLN A 69 22.23 9.13 3.83
C GLN A 69 23.57 9.80 3.55
N GLN A 70 23.70 11.04 3.99
CA GLN A 70 24.94 11.82 3.94
C GLN A 70 25.27 12.35 5.32
N ASN A 71 26.42 11.96 5.85
CA ASN A 71 27.02 12.58 7.01
C ASN A 71 27.85 13.78 6.56
N LEU A 72 27.47 14.95 7.06
CA LEU A 72 28.15 16.22 6.77
C LEU A 72 29.13 16.57 7.90
N LYS A 73 29.95 17.60 7.67
CA LYS A 73 30.85 18.13 8.72
C LYS A 73 30.04 18.63 9.92
N ASN A 74 30.68 18.72 11.09
CA ASN A 74 30.08 19.26 12.31
C ASN A 74 28.87 18.44 12.83
N LYS A 75 28.91 17.11 12.73
CA LYS A 75 27.89 16.18 13.26
C LYS A 75 26.49 16.48 12.69
N GLN A 76 26.42 16.70 11.41
CA GLN A 76 25.16 16.85 10.67
C GLN A 76 24.91 15.60 9.84
N THR A 77 23.65 15.22 9.74
CA THR A 77 23.20 14.09 8.91
C THR A 77 22.01 14.51 8.08
N LEU A 78 22.02 14.12 6.84
CA LEU A 78 20.94 14.30 5.89
C LEU A 78 20.48 12.92 5.43
N VAL A 79 19.17 12.65 5.50
CA VAL A 79 18.56 11.40 5.06
C VAL A 79 17.46 11.70 4.07
N PHE A 80 17.45 10.97 2.97
CA PHE A 80 16.37 10.95 1.99
C PHE A 80 15.87 9.53 1.85
N ASN A 81 14.56 9.38 1.84
CA ASN A 81 13.89 8.12 1.60
C ASN A 81 12.75 8.32 0.59
N VAL A 82 12.70 7.50 -0.46
CA VAL A 82 11.64 7.55 -1.47
C VAL A 82 11.14 6.14 -1.72
N VAL A 83 9.85 5.91 -1.48
CA VAL A 83 9.21 4.63 -1.71
C VAL A 83 8.10 4.79 -2.75
N GLY A 84 8.26 4.12 -3.88
CA GLY A 84 7.22 4.01 -4.90
C GLY A 84 6.60 2.61 -4.89
N THR A 85 5.26 2.53 -4.94
CA THR A 85 4.53 1.27 -5.00
C THR A 85 3.42 1.37 -6.04
N TYR A 86 3.29 0.33 -6.84
CA TYR A 86 2.16 0.11 -7.72
C TYR A 86 1.44 -1.16 -7.30
N ASN A 87 0.13 -1.15 -7.26
CA ASN A 87 -0.70 -2.32 -7.02
C ASN A 87 -1.73 -2.44 -8.12
N ARG A 88 -1.75 -3.60 -8.77
CA ARG A 88 -2.78 -3.97 -9.72
C ARG A 88 -3.49 -5.19 -9.19
N GLU A 89 -4.80 -5.09 -9.07
CA GLU A 89 -5.67 -6.15 -8.57
C GLU A 89 -6.79 -6.42 -9.56
N LYS A 90 -7.13 -7.69 -9.72
CA LYS A 90 -8.28 -8.15 -10.50
C LYS A 90 -8.99 -9.21 -9.68
N SER A 91 -10.30 -9.10 -9.57
CA SER A 91 -11.17 -10.09 -8.95
C SER A 91 -12.41 -10.26 -9.81
N GLN A 92 -12.75 -11.49 -10.10
CA GLN A 92 -14.00 -11.84 -10.78
C GLN A 92 -14.72 -12.87 -9.94
N ARG A 93 -16.00 -12.64 -9.68
CA ARG A 93 -16.88 -13.57 -9.01
C ARG A 93 -18.09 -13.86 -9.90
N LEU A 94 -18.26 -15.11 -10.25
CA LEU A 94 -19.42 -15.65 -10.93
C LEU A 94 -20.26 -16.41 -9.90
N TYR A 95 -21.46 -15.93 -9.62
CA TYR A 95 -22.38 -16.58 -8.72
C TYR A 95 -23.69 -16.86 -9.44
N GLN A 96 -24.13 -18.10 -9.43
CA GLN A 96 -25.35 -18.53 -10.11
C GLN A 96 -26.16 -19.45 -9.22
N GLU A 97 -27.45 -19.20 -9.16
CA GLU A 97 -28.46 -20.10 -8.60
C GLU A 97 -29.39 -20.55 -9.70
N SER A 98 -29.69 -21.83 -9.75
CA SER A 98 -30.55 -22.40 -10.78
C SER A 98 -31.41 -23.56 -10.24
N THR A 99 -32.61 -23.67 -10.80
CA THR A 99 -33.47 -24.85 -10.70
C THR A 99 -33.50 -25.56 -12.06
N PRO A 100 -33.97 -26.82 -12.15
CA PRO A 100 -34.09 -27.52 -13.42
C PRO A 100 -34.86 -26.66 -14.45
N GLY A 101 -34.17 -26.14 -15.47
CA GLY A 101 -34.73 -25.36 -16.55
C GLY A 101 -34.85 -23.84 -16.31
N ASN A 102 -34.44 -23.28 -15.14
CA ASN A 102 -34.52 -21.86 -14.87
C ASN A 102 -33.31 -21.33 -14.06
N ILE A 103 -32.79 -20.18 -14.46
CA ILE A 103 -31.77 -19.42 -13.71
C ILE A 103 -32.50 -18.44 -12.81
N LEU A 104 -32.28 -18.55 -11.49
CA LEU A 104 -32.90 -17.68 -10.49
C LEU A 104 -32.05 -16.44 -10.23
N THR A 105 -30.72 -16.63 -10.12
CA THR A 105 -29.75 -15.57 -9.84
C THR A 105 -28.54 -15.78 -10.73
N ASP A 106 -28.06 -14.72 -11.35
CA ASP A 106 -26.83 -14.72 -12.15
C ASP A 106 -26.06 -13.42 -11.89
N ILE A 107 -24.94 -13.54 -11.20
CA ILE A 107 -24.10 -12.42 -10.80
C ILE A 107 -22.71 -12.62 -11.41
N ASP A 108 -22.33 -11.75 -12.35
CA ASP A 108 -20.94 -11.60 -12.82
C ASP A 108 -20.39 -10.27 -12.29
N ASN A 109 -19.61 -10.35 -11.22
CA ASN A 109 -18.97 -9.20 -10.61
C ASN A 109 -17.48 -9.19 -10.96
N ASN A 110 -17.06 -8.20 -11.72
CA ASN A 110 -15.68 -8.01 -12.13
C ASN A 110 -15.14 -6.70 -11.55
N ILE A 111 -14.09 -6.82 -10.73
CA ILE A 111 -13.44 -5.69 -10.07
C ILE A 111 -12.00 -5.61 -10.58
N ARG A 112 -11.59 -4.41 -11.00
CA ARG A 112 -10.22 -4.09 -11.34
C ARG A 112 -9.79 -2.87 -10.54
N GLY A 113 -8.69 -3.01 -9.83
CA GLY A 113 -8.10 -1.93 -9.05
C GLY A 113 -6.67 -1.66 -9.50
N ASN A 114 -6.35 -0.37 -9.68
CA ASN A 114 -4.99 0.11 -9.88
C ASN A 114 -4.71 1.16 -8.82
N LYS A 115 -3.61 1.02 -8.09
CA LYS A 115 -3.19 1.98 -7.07
C LYS A 115 -1.71 2.30 -7.23
N TYR A 116 -1.41 3.58 -7.30
CA TYR A 116 -0.06 4.12 -7.22
C TYR A 116 0.12 4.80 -5.87
N SER A 117 1.29 4.64 -5.26
CA SER A 117 1.64 5.35 -4.04
C SER A 117 3.10 5.77 -4.09
N LEU A 118 3.35 7.01 -3.70
CA LEU A 118 4.68 7.58 -3.56
C LEU A 118 4.79 8.16 -2.14
N ILE A 119 5.87 7.81 -1.45
CA ILE A 119 6.27 8.40 -0.18
C ILE A 119 7.66 8.99 -0.39
N ALA A 120 7.84 10.26 -0.08
CA ALA A 120 9.13 10.93 -0.12
C ALA A 120 9.39 11.60 1.23
N GLU A 121 10.53 11.32 1.81
CA GLU A 121 10.94 11.82 3.11
C GLU A 121 12.33 12.45 3.04
N ALA A 122 12.50 13.56 3.74
CA ALA A 122 13.78 14.21 3.92
C ALA A 122 13.93 14.58 5.40
N ILE A 123 15.04 14.20 6.02
CA ILE A 123 15.35 14.48 7.42
C ILE A 123 16.74 15.08 7.50
N TYR A 124 16.84 16.21 8.17
CA TYR A 124 18.10 16.83 8.57
C TYR A 124 18.23 16.79 10.08
N GLU A 125 19.38 16.33 10.56
CA GLU A 125 19.72 16.33 11.97
C GLU A 125 21.06 17.00 12.20
N LYS A 126 21.15 17.84 13.23
CA LYS A 126 22.40 18.43 13.70
C LYS A 126 22.54 18.14 15.19
N GLN A 127 23.63 17.46 15.53
CA GLN A 127 24.01 17.20 16.90
C GLN A 127 24.99 18.28 17.40
N TYR A 128 24.63 18.99 18.46
CA TYR A 128 25.45 20.05 19.04
C TYR A 128 26.43 19.54 20.12
N SER A 129 25.95 18.66 21.02
CA SER A 129 26.72 18.08 22.09
C SER A 129 26.20 16.68 22.45
N LYS A 130 26.79 16.01 23.41
CA LYS A 130 26.26 14.74 23.91
C LYS A 130 24.84 14.96 24.49
N GLY A 131 23.83 14.45 23.78
CA GLY A 131 22.43 14.51 24.17
C GLY A 131 21.65 15.71 23.66
N ASN A 132 22.27 16.67 22.94
CA ASN A 132 21.55 17.82 22.34
C ASN A 132 21.57 17.71 20.83
N ALA A 133 20.39 17.72 20.20
CA ALA A 133 20.24 17.64 18.75
C ALA A 133 19.01 18.43 18.28
N LEU A 134 19.11 18.97 17.08
CA LEU A 134 18.01 19.60 16.35
C LEU A 134 17.72 18.79 15.11
N SER A 135 16.47 18.47 14.88
CA SER A 135 16.00 17.71 13.72
C SER A 135 14.90 18.47 13.00
N PHE A 136 14.94 18.45 11.68
CA PHE A 136 13.87 18.91 10.81
C PHE A 136 13.52 17.80 9.84
N GLY A 137 12.25 17.59 9.58
CA GLY A 137 11.80 16.60 8.63
C GLY A 137 10.61 17.06 7.81
N LEU A 138 10.57 16.55 6.60
CA LEU A 138 9.49 16.66 5.64
C LEU A 138 9.15 15.25 5.16
N SER A 139 7.87 14.90 5.20
CA SER A 139 7.33 13.69 4.58
C SER A 139 6.16 14.07 3.69
N HIS A 140 6.17 13.58 2.46
CA HIS A 140 5.07 13.73 1.52
C HIS A 140 4.63 12.36 1.03
N THR A 141 3.36 12.07 1.19
CA THR A 141 2.71 10.86 0.68
C THR A 141 1.67 11.25 -0.33
N GLN A 142 1.73 10.64 -1.51
CA GLN A 142 0.74 10.80 -2.56
C GLN A 142 0.26 9.43 -3.00
N SER A 143 -1.05 9.27 -3.14
CA SER A 143 -1.64 8.05 -3.69
C SER A 143 -2.76 8.37 -4.66
N TYR A 144 -2.82 7.59 -5.72
CA TYR A 144 -3.88 7.60 -6.70
C TYR A 144 -4.42 6.18 -6.85
N SER A 145 -5.73 6.01 -6.82
CA SER A 145 -6.38 4.74 -7.10
C SER A 145 -7.51 4.91 -8.11
N ASN A 146 -7.59 3.95 -9.02
CA ASN A 146 -8.66 3.80 -9.97
C ASN A 146 -9.26 2.41 -9.77
N ASN A 147 -10.56 2.34 -9.51
CA ASN A 147 -11.30 1.11 -9.33
C ASN A 147 -12.45 1.04 -10.33
N GLU A 148 -12.46 -0.01 -11.12
CA GLU A 148 -13.53 -0.32 -12.08
C GLU A 148 -14.37 -1.47 -11.53
N TYR A 149 -15.68 -1.30 -11.55
CA TYR A 149 -16.67 -2.29 -11.13
C TYR A 149 -17.60 -2.60 -12.31
N ARG A 150 -17.80 -3.87 -12.59
CA ARG A 150 -18.77 -4.35 -13.58
C ARG A 150 -19.64 -5.42 -12.95
N ASN A 151 -20.90 -5.10 -12.74
CA ASN A 151 -21.94 -6.02 -12.28
C ASN A 151 -23.26 -5.57 -12.92
N GLY A 152 -23.52 -6.03 -14.16
CA GLY A 152 -24.64 -5.53 -14.95
C GLY A 152 -24.54 -4.06 -15.36
N HIS A 153 -23.96 -3.22 -14.52
CA HIS A 153 -23.63 -1.80 -14.75
C HIS A 153 -22.14 -1.57 -14.58
N TYR A 154 -21.60 -0.62 -15.34
CA TYR A 154 -20.23 -0.16 -15.20
C TYR A 154 -20.18 1.02 -14.24
N TYR A 155 -19.29 0.93 -13.27
CA TYR A 155 -18.99 2.00 -12.32
C TYR A 155 -17.49 2.14 -12.16
N GLU A 156 -16.98 3.38 -12.20
CA GLU A 156 -15.57 3.71 -12.04
C GLU A 156 -15.42 4.74 -10.92
N THR A 157 -14.43 4.50 -10.04
CA THR A 157 -14.08 5.43 -8.97
C THR A 157 -12.61 5.77 -9.05
N ASN A 158 -12.33 7.06 -9.10
CA ASN A 158 -10.99 7.61 -9.04
C ASN A 158 -10.79 8.31 -7.68
N MET A 159 -9.69 8.05 -7.02
CA MET A 159 -9.37 8.63 -5.73
C MET A 159 -7.95 9.17 -5.75
N HIS A 160 -7.77 10.41 -5.32
CA HIS A 160 -6.48 11.06 -5.16
C HIS A 160 -6.33 11.54 -3.72
N GLN A 161 -5.23 11.16 -3.09
CA GLN A 161 -4.92 11.54 -1.71
C GLN A 161 -3.49 12.05 -1.62
N GLU A 162 -3.32 13.15 -0.91
CA GLU A 162 -2.01 13.71 -0.58
C GLU A 162 -1.94 14.02 0.91
N ASN A 163 -0.80 13.74 1.50
CA ASN A 163 -0.50 14.10 2.87
C ASN A 163 0.93 14.64 2.93
N THR A 164 1.06 15.87 3.42
CA THR A 164 2.35 16.51 3.65
C THR A 164 2.51 16.78 5.14
N TYR A 165 3.58 16.26 5.72
CA TYR A 165 3.93 16.40 7.13
C TYR A 165 5.30 17.07 7.25
N ILE A 166 5.37 18.14 8.03
CA ILE A 166 6.59 18.88 8.31
C ILE A 166 6.75 18.93 9.83
N PHE A 167 7.95 18.68 10.32
CA PHE A 167 8.26 18.77 11.74
C PHE A 167 9.60 19.39 12.02
N GLY A 168 9.70 20.01 13.20
CA GLY A 168 10.94 20.42 13.81
C GLY A 168 10.99 19.95 15.26
N GLU A 169 12.09 19.39 15.68
CA GLU A 169 12.27 18.82 17.00
C GLU A 169 13.62 19.18 17.59
N TYR A 170 13.62 19.59 18.85
CA TYR A 170 14.84 19.74 19.65
C TYR A 170 14.85 18.68 20.74
N ARG A 171 15.92 17.91 20.79
CA ARG A 171 16.26 16.97 21.90
C ARG A 171 17.32 17.60 22.75
N GLY A 172 17.12 17.63 24.05
CA GLY A 172 18.05 18.19 24.99
C GLY A 172 18.28 17.29 26.21
N LYS A 173 19.46 17.47 26.82
CA LYS A 173 19.83 16.80 28.05
C LYS A 173 20.39 17.83 29.03
N ILE A 174 19.81 17.86 30.25
CA ILE A 174 20.29 18.64 31.38
C ILE A 174 20.53 17.67 32.53
N ASP A 175 21.76 17.43 32.85
CA ASP A 175 22.19 16.44 33.85
C ASP A 175 21.57 15.06 33.63
N LYS A 176 20.65 14.63 34.48
CA LYS A 176 19.91 13.35 34.35
C LYS A 176 18.60 13.45 33.61
N LEU A 177 18.14 14.67 33.29
CA LEU A 177 16.89 14.94 32.59
C LEU A 177 17.10 14.96 31.06
N ASN A 178 16.42 14.08 30.35
CA ASN A 178 16.30 14.15 28.88
C ASN A 178 14.93 14.75 28.54
N TYR A 179 14.89 15.71 27.64
CA TYR A 179 13.67 16.34 27.19
C TYR A 179 13.63 16.44 25.67
N ARG A 180 12.42 16.52 25.14
CA ARG A 180 12.14 16.64 23.72
C ARG A 180 11.03 17.66 23.52
N LEU A 181 11.26 18.64 22.68
CA LEU A 181 10.30 19.66 22.28
C LEU A 181 10.17 19.64 20.76
N GLY A 182 8.95 19.60 20.26
CA GLY A 182 8.73 19.53 18.83
C GLY A 182 7.44 20.22 18.42
N VAL A 183 7.44 20.69 17.20
CA VAL A 183 6.26 21.21 16.50
C VAL A 183 6.12 20.49 15.18
N ALA A 184 4.88 20.27 14.79
CA ALA A 184 4.58 19.60 13.52
C ALA A 184 3.33 20.22 12.88
N MET A 185 3.29 20.18 11.56
CA MET A 185 2.16 20.60 10.76
C MET A 185 1.85 19.52 9.72
N THR A 186 0.58 19.23 9.54
CA THR A 186 0.09 18.28 8.54
C THR A 186 -0.89 18.98 7.62
N ARG A 187 -0.72 18.78 6.30
CA ARG A 187 -1.70 19.15 5.28
C ARG A 187 -2.19 17.88 4.62
N PHE A 188 -3.49 17.69 4.63
CA PHE A 188 -4.15 16.59 3.97
C PHE A 188 -5.03 17.11 2.83
N TYR A 189 -4.97 16.45 1.67
CA TYR A 189 -5.83 16.69 0.52
C TYR A 189 -6.44 15.37 0.06
N TYR A 190 -7.73 15.42 -0.27
CA TYR A 190 -8.49 14.27 -0.76
C TYR A 190 -9.43 14.74 -1.86
N ASN A 191 -9.48 13.98 -2.96
CA ASN A 191 -10.39 14.17 -4.07
C ASN A 191 -10.88 12.80 -4.58
N GLN A 192 -12.18 12.72 -4.87
CA GLN A 192 -12.83 11.51 -5.36
C GLN A 192 -13.70 11.85 -6.57
#